data_7eeda715290280e6a3fb117e4c02c3e8
#
_entry.id   7eeda715290280e6a3fb117e4c02c3e8
#
_cell.length_a   1.000
_cell.length_b   1.000
_cell.length_c   1.000
_cell.angle_alpha   90.00
_cell.angle_beta   90.00
_cell.angle_gamma   90.00
#
_symmetry.space_group_name_H-M   'P 1'
#
loop_
_entity.id
_entity.type
_entity.pdbx_description
1 polymer ?
#
loop_
_entity_poly.entity_id
_entity_poly.type
_entity_poly.pdbx_seq_one_letter_code
_entity_poly.pdbx_strand_id
1 'polypeptide(L)'
;MSIQGAGQADELWQKLESYPEALVMLDGDQDGEFCYWLLQKTVVQFPEVKVLITAMDCNKRWLQEVIHFNVLAIVPRDSTVETFALAVNSAAMGMMFLPGDWRTTPEKDIKDLKSLSARQREILTMLAAGESNKEIGRALNISTGTVKAHLESLYRRLEVKNRTQAAMMLNISS
;
A
#
# COMPACT_ATOMS: atom_id res chain seq x y z
N MET A 1 21.77 -4.08 21.17
CA MET A 1 20.72 -4.20 20.12
C MET A 1 21.12 -5.35 19.20
N SER A 2 20.31 -6.37 19.08
CA SER A 2 20.55 -7.49 18.15
C SER A 2 19.66 -7.31 16.93
N ILE A 3 20.20 -7.56 15.75
CA ILE A 3 19.47 -7.49 14.47
C ILE A 3 19.31 -8.91 13.94
N GLN A 4 18.10 -9.27 13.57
CA GLN A 4 17.77 -10.57 12.97
C GLN A 4 17.03 -10.34 11.65
N GLY A 5 17.40 -11.07 10.60
CA GLY A 5 16.69 -11.04 9.34
C GLY A 5 15.54 -12.05 9.31
N ALA A 6 14.49 -11.75 8.54
CA ALA A 6 13.43 -12.68 8.17
C ALA A 6 13.21 -12.60 6.66
N GLY A 7 13.27 -13.74 5.99
CA GLY A 7 13.08 -13.81 4.54
C GLY A 7 11.62 -14.10 4.14
N GLN A 8 10.79 -14.53 5.08
CA GLN A 8 9.39 -14.88 4.87
C GLN A 8 8.52 -14.38 6.03
N ALA A 9 7.23 -14.21 5.79
CA ALA A 9 6.27 -13.73 6.79
C ALA A 9 6.21 -14.62 8.04
N ASP A 10 6.15 -15.93 7.86
CA ASP A 10 6.10 -16.89 8.98
C ASP A 10 7.35 -16.82 9.85
N GLU A 11 8.52 -16.63 9.26
CA GLU A 11 9.77 -16.44 9.99
C GLU A 11 9.76 -15.15 10.81
N LEU A 12 9.21 -14.06 10.26
CA LEU A 12 9.02 -12.81 10.98
C LEU A 12 8.12 -13.02 12.21
N TRP A 13 6.97 -13.65 12.05
CA TRP A 13 6.02 -13.87 13.13
C TRP A 13 6.59 -14.77 14.22
N GLN A 14 7.33 -15.83 13.87
CA GLN A 14 8.03 -16.71 14.82
C GLN A 14 9.05 -15.93 15.68
N LYS A 15 9.76 -14.96 15.08
CA LYS A 15 10.68 -14.10 15.82
C LYS A 15 9.93 -13.12 16.73
N LEU A 16 8.80 -12.59 16.28
CA LEU A 16 7.98 -11.68 17.07
C LEU A 16 7.30 -12.37 18.25
N GLU A 17 7.01 -13.67 18.19
CA GLU A 17 6.57 -14.44 19.37
C GLU A 17 7.60 -14.39 20.50
N SER A 18 8.89 -14.40 20.15
CA SER A 18 9.98 -14.30 21.13
C SER A 18 10.33 -12.87 21.53
N TYR A 19 10.02 -11.90 20.68
CA TYR A 19 10.36 -10.48 20.83
C TYR A 19 9.20 -9.57 20.42
N PRO A 20 8.08 -9.56 21.17
CA PRO A 20 6.86 -8.84 20.77
C PRO A 20 7.03 -7.30 20.74
N GLU A 21 8.02 -6.76 21.44
CA GLU A 21 8.34 -5.32 21.44
C GLU A 21 9.43 -4.93 20.42
N ALA A 22 9.80 -5.85 19.52
CA ALA A 22 10.83 -5.58 18.53
C ALA A 22 10.41 -4.44 17.59
N LEU A 23 11.41 -3.66 17.16
CA LEU A 23 11.26 -2.76 16.03
C LEU A 23 11.47 -3.55 14.74
N VAL A 24 10.41 -3.68 13.94
CA VAL A 24 10.46 -4.33 12.63
C VAL A 24 10.89 -3.31 11.58
N MET A 25 11.94 -3.62 10.84
CA MET A 25 12.34 -2.85 9.67
C MET A 25 11.86 -3.55 8.40
N LEU A 26 11.08 -2.85 7.60
CA LEU A 26 10.50 -3.35 6.36
C LEU A 26 11.10 -2.63 5.15
N ASP A 27 11.39 -3.37 4.11
CA ASP A 27 11.79 -2.82 2.81
C ASP A 27 10.53 -2.37 2.04
N GLY A 28 10.34 -1.07 1.93
CA GLY A 28 9.22 -0.43 1.23
C GLY A 28 9.35 -0.42 -0.31
N ASP A 29 10.43 -0.93 -0.86
CA ASP A 29 10.59 -1.06 -2.31
C ASP A 29 10.07 -2.41 -2.83
N GLN A 30 9.67 -3.29 -1.93
CA GLN A 30 8.92 -4.51 -2.24
C GLN A 30 7.52 -4.20 -2.80
N ASP A 31 6.81 -5.24 -3.23
CA ASP A 31 5.42 -5.12 -3.66
C ASP A 31 4.55 -4.49 -2.56
N GLY A 32 3.90 -3.36 -2.88
CA GLY A 32 3.12 -2.60 -1.91
C GLY A 32 1.89 -3.36 -1.38
N GLU A 33 1.27 -4.23 -2.19
CA GLU A 33 0.13 -5.06 -1.75
C GLU A 33 0.61 -6.12 -0.75
N PHE A 34 1.77 -6.73 -1.00
CA PHE A 34 2.39 -7.67 -0.07
C PHE A 34 2.78 -6.98 1.24
N CYS A 35 3.41 -5.81 1.17
CA CYS A 35 3.79 -5.04 2.35
C CYS A 35 2.57 -4.64 3.19
N TYR A 36 1.49 -4.18 2.54
CA TYR A 36 0.23 -3.86 3.20
C TYR A 36 -0.37 -5.07 3.92
N TRP A 37 -0.48 -6.20 3.22
CA TRP A 37 -0.96 -7.46 3.78
C TRP A 37 -0.11 -7.92 4.98
N LEU A 38 1.21 -7.87 4.84
CA LEU A 38 2.15 -8.26 5.89
C LEU A 38 1.96 -7.41 7.15
N LEU A 39 1.89 -6.08 6.99
CA LEU A 39 1.69 -5.14 8.08
C LEU A 39 0.34 -5.36 8.77
N GLN A 40 -0.73 -5.49 8.00
CA GLN A 40 -2.06 -5.75 8.54
C GLN A 40 -2.09 -7.02 9.39
N LYS A 41 -1.50 -8.11 8.90
CA LYS A 41 -1.43 -9.38 9.65
C LYS A 41 -0.55 -9.26 10.88
N THR A 42 0.59 -8.59 10.76
CA THR A 42 1.53 -8.43 11.88
C THR A 42 0.92 -7.62 13.02
N VAL A 43 0.25 -6.51 12.73
CA VAL A 43 -0.36 -5.66 13.76
C VAL A 43 -1.55 -6.34 14.46
N VAL A 44 -2.29 -7.18 13.74
CA VAL A 44 -3.38 -7.97 14.36
C VAL A 44 -2.84 -9.00 15.36
N GLN A 45 -1.73 -9.65 15.04
CA GLN A 45 -1.11 -10.68 15.93
C GLN A 45 -0.23 -10.06 17.01
N PHE A 46 0.46 -8.97 16.71
CA PHE A 46 1.44 -8.29 17.55
C PHE A 46 1.12 -6.79 17.62
N PRO A 47 0.10 -6.37 18.38
CA PRO A 47 -0.36 -4.97 18.41
C PRO A 47 0.67 -3.98 18.96
N GLU A 48 1.62 -4.44 19.74
CA GLU A 48 2.69 -3.61 20.32
C GLU A 48 3.92 -3.48 19.42
N VAL A 49 3.95 -4.19 18.27
CA VAL A 49 5.07 -4.12 17.34
C VAL A 49 5.18 -2.71 16.76
N LYS A 50 6.41 -2.21 16.71
CA LYS A 50 6.74 -0.93 16.07
C LYS A 50 7.36 -1.19 14.72
N VAL A 51 7.02 -0.38 13.73
CA VAL A 51 7.50 -0.58 12.37
C VAL A 51 8.26 0.64 11.87
N LEU A 52 9.38 0.39 11.24
CA LEU A 52 10.15 1.35 10.43
C LEU A 52 10.20 0.86 9.00
N ILE A 53 9.92 1.71 8.04
CA ILE A 53 9.97 1.38 6.61
C ILE A 53 11.10 2.18 5.96
N THR A 54 11.94 1.50 5.15
CA THR A 54 12.91 2.17 4.28
C THR A 54 12.45 2.06 2.84
N ALA A 55 12.50 3.15 2.07
CA ALA A 55 12.11 3.16 0.66
C ALA A 55 12.93 4.17 -0.14
N MET A 56 13.15 3.89 -1.43
CA MET A 56 13.75 4.85 -2.36
C MET A 56 12.82 6.03 -2.64
N ASP A 57 11.53 5.75 -2.78
CA ASP A 57 10.48 6.76 -2.93
C ASP A 57 9.53 6.69 -1.72
N CYS A 58 9.66 7.67 -0.82
CA CYS A 58 8.83 7.77 0.38
C CYS A 58 7.45 8.39 0.13
N ASN A 59 7.17 8.86 -1.08
CA ASN A 59 5.85 9.41 -1.47
C ASN A 59 4.93 8.37 -2.10
N LYS A 60 5.29 7.08 -2.06
CA LYS A 60 4.41 6.01 -2.53
C LYS A 60 3.09 6.03 -1.77
N ARG A 61 1.98 6.00 -2.50
CA ARG A 61 0.63 6.05 -1.93
C ARG A 61 0.39 5.01 -0.83
N TRP A 62 0.85 3.77 -1.05
CA TRP A 62 0.65 2.71 -0.07
C TRP A 62 1.32 2.99 1.29
N LEU A 63 2.43 3.75 1.31
CA LEU A 63 3.08 4.16 2.55
C LEU A 63 2.19 5.09 3.38
N GLN A 64 1.40 5.93 2.74
CA GLN A 64 0.42 6.78 3.42
C GLN A 64 -0.74 5.96 4.00
N GLU A 65 -1.12 4.88 3.33
CA GLU A 65 -2.18 3.98 3.77
C GLU A 65 -1.76 3.13 4.98
N VAL A 66 -0.47 2.81 5.11
CA VAL A 66 0.02 1.93 6.20
C VAL A 66 0.45 2.66 7.47
N ILE A 67 0.46 3.97 7.49
CA ILE A 67 0.87 4.75 8.68
C ILE A 67 0.03 4.42 9.92
N HIS A 68 -1.18 3.89 9.72
CA HIS A 68 -2.08 3.46 10.80
C HIS A 68 -1.70 2.09 11.41
N PHE A 69 -0.75 1.36 10.82
CA PHE A 69 -0.31 0.05 11.29
C PHE A 69 0.92 0.13 12.21
N ASN A 70 0.95 1.08 13.13
CA ASN A 70 2.09 1.30 14.02
C ASN A 70 3.42 1.58 13.29
N VAL A 71 3.34 2.14 12.08
CA VAL A 71 4.51 2.61 11.35
C VAL A 71 4.97 3.92 11.98
N LEU A 72 6.07 3.86 12.73
CA LEU A 72 6.60 5.00 13.46
C LEU A 72 7.71 5.73 12.70
N ALA A 73 8.32 5.11 11.71
CA ALA A 73 9.32 5.78 10.88
C ALA A 73 9.22 5.37 9.42
N ILE A 74 9.36 6.35 8.55
CA ILE A 74 9.60 6.16 7.11
C ILE A 74 10.87 6.90 6.77
N VAL A 75 11.86 6.19 6.22
CA VAL A 75 13.21 6.72 6.01
C VAL A 75 13.62 6.51 4.56
N PRO A 76 14.02 7.57 3.85
CA PRO A 76 14.63 7.42 2.53
C PRO A 76 15.84 6.48 2.59
N ARG A 77 15.96 5.57 1.64
CA ARG A 77 17.04 4.56 1.63
C ARG A 77 18.42 5.18 1.45
N ASP A 78 18.51 6.32 0.81
CA ASP A 78 19.72 7.12 0.61
C ASP A 78 20.05 8.06 1.76
N SER A 79 19.33 7.96 2.87
CA SER A 79 19.58 8.75 4.08
C SER A 79 20.96 8.48 4.66
N THR A 80 21.52 9.50 5.31
CA THR A 80 22.80 9.33 6.05
C THR A 80 22.63 8.39 7.23
N VAL A 81 23.74 7.83 7.70
CA VAL A 81 23.76 6.94 8.87
C VAL A 81 23.18 7.64 10.11
N GLU A 82 23.47 8.94 10.27
CA GLU A 82 22.98 9.76 11.38
C GLU A 82 21.45 9.91 11.32
N THR A 83 20.89 10.17 10.14
CA THR A 83 19.44 10.28 9.93
C THR A 83 18.77 8.94 10.22
N PHE A 84 19.34 7.86 9.73
CA PHE A 84 18.83 6.51 9.97
C PHE A 84 18.86 6.16 11.47
N ALA A 85 19.96 6.43 12.15
CA ALA A 85 20.08 6.19 13.60
C ALA A 85 19.08 7.03 14.39
N LEU A 86 18.83 8.28 14.00
CA LEU A 86 17.83 9.14 14.61
C LEU A 86 16.42 8.55 14.43
N ALA A 87 16.07 8.07 13.23
CA ALA A 87 14.79 7.45 12.96
C ALA A 87 14.56 6.18 13.79
N VAL A 88 15.57 5.30 13.89
CA VAL A 88 15.52 4.08 14.71
C VAL A 88 15.31 4.42 16.19
N ASN A 89 16.07 5.38 16.73
CA ASN A 89 15.94 5.80 18.11
C ASN A 89 14.57 6.44 18.38
N SER A 90 14.07 7.29 17.50
CA SER A 90 12.74 7.89 17.61
C SER A 90 11.64 6.85 17.63
N ALA A 91 11.68 5.90 16.70
CA ALA A 91 10.71 4.81 16.62
C ALA A 91 10.77 3.89 17.87
N ALA A 92 11.98 3.59 18.37
CA ALA A 92 12.14 2.81 19.61
C ALA A 92 11.51 3.50 20.82
N MET A 93 11.57 4.84 20.86
CA MET A 93 10.93 5.67 21.91
C MET A 93 9.43 5.89 21.68
N GLY A 94 8.84 5.33 20.63
CA GLY A 94 7.44 5.53 20.25
C GLY A 94 7.15 6.87 19.58
N MET A 95 8.18 7.60 19.15
CA MET A 95 8.03 8.86 18.42
C MET A 95 8.01 8.61 16.92
N MET A 96 7.22 9.40 16.21
CA MET A 96 7.10 9.31 14.77
C MET A 96 8.24 10.09 14.08
N PHE A 97 8.88 9.47 13.09
CA PHE A 97 9.91 10.06 12.24
C PHE A 97 9.49 9.92 10.76
N LEU A 98 9.23 11.04 10.11
CA LEU A 98 8.81 11.08 8.70
C LEU A 98 9.70 12.05 7.92
N PRO A 99 9.91 11.83 6.60
CA PRO A 99 10.60 12.79 5.75
C PRO A 99 9.96 14.18 5.80
N GLY A 100 10.76 15.24 5.63
CA GLY A 100 10.26 16.61 5.73
C GLY A 100 9.23 17.00 4.66
N ASP A 101 9.19 16.28 3.55
CA ASP A 101 8.21 16.41 2.47
C ASP A 101 7.02 15.45 2.61
N TRP A 102 6.96 14.70 3.72
CA TRP A 102 5.87 13.76 3.98
C TRP A 102 4.52 14.48 4.10
N ARG A 103 3.61 14.17 3.20
CA ARG A 103 2.25 14.67 3.23
C ARG A 103 1.35 13.70 3.98
N THR A 104 1.02 14.03 5.24
CA THR A 104 0.09 13.26 6.08
C THR A 104 -1.37 13.44 5.67
N THR A 105 -1.68 14.48 4.96
CA THR A 105 -2.92 14.61 4.21
C THR A 105 -2.64 14.11 2.81
N PRO A 106 -3.25 12.99 2.38
CA PRO A 106 -3.43 12.87 0.96
C PRO A 106 -4.11 14.19 0.56
N GLU A 107 -3.48 15.01 -0.28
CA GLU A 107 -4.31 15.82 -1.16
C GLU A 107 -5.40 14.83 -1.54
N LYS A 108 -6.67 15.20 -1.33
CA LYS A 108 -7.78 14.49 -1.96
C LYS A 108 -7.44 14.52 -3.43
N ASP A 109 -6.48 13.70 -3.81
CA ASP A 109 -6.22 13.43 -5.19
C ASP A 109 -7.58 12.96 -5.65
N ILE A 110 -8.22 13.85 -6.35
CA ILE A 110 -9.33 13.57 -7.23
C ILE A 110 -8.98 12.19 -7.76
N LYS A 111 -9.68 11.19 -7.24
CA LYS A 111 -9.59 9.76 -7.49
C LYS A 111 -8.94 9.55 -8.83
N ASP A 112 -7.60 9.40 -8.84
CA ASP A 112 -6.83 9.78 -10.01
C ASP A 112 -6.88 8.63 -11.01
N LEU A 113 -7.69 8.80 -12.04
CA LEU A 113 -7.72 7.93 -13.20
C LEU A 113 -6.31 7.71 -13.81
N LYS A 114 -5.37 8.64 -13.55
CA LYS A 114 -3.97 8.51 -13.98
C LYS A 114 -3.22 7.41 -13.21
N SER A 115 -3.66 7.06 -12.00
CA SER A 115 -3.06 5.97 -11.20
C SER A 115 -3.45 4.58 -11.69
N LEU A 116 -4.46 4.47 -12.55
CA LEU A 116 -4.90 3.20 -13.12
C LEU A 116 -3.87 2.66 -14.12
N SER A 117 -3.65 1.35 -14.09
CA SER A 117 -2.89 0.68 -15.16
C SER A 117 -3.59 0.86 -16.52
N ALA A 118 -2.84 0.71 -17.62
CA ALA A 118 -3.42 0.75 -18.95
C ALA A 118 -4.63 -0.19 -19.08
N ARG A 119 -4.52 -1.41 -18.52
CA ARG A 119 -5.58 -2.42 -18.53
C ARG A 119 -6.79 -2.01 -17.70
N GLN A 120 -6.59 -1.41 -16.55
CA GLN A 120 -7.68 -0.91 -15.71
C GLN A 120 -8.41 0.25 -16.37
N ARG A 121 -7.70 1.13 -17.09
CA ARG A 121 -8.30 2.21 -17.87
C ARG A 121 -9.16 1.68 -19.01
N GLU A 122 -8.68 0.71 -19.79
CA GLU A 122 -9.47 0.05 -20.86
C GLU A 122 -10.77 -0.53 -20.28
N ILE A 123 -10.67 -1.29 -19.20
CA ILE A 123 -11.83 -1.90 -18.54
C ILE A 123 -12.80 -0.82 -18.03
N LEU A 124 -12.31 0.25 -17.44
CA LEU A 124 -13.14 1.35 -16.95
C LEU A 124 -13.86 2.08 -18.10
N THR A 125 -13.19 2.29 -19.22
CA THR A 125 -13.78 2.91 -20.43
C THR A 125 -14.92 2.06 -20.96
N MET A 126 -14.71 0.75 -21.11
CA MET A 126 -15.75 -0.18 -21.57
C MET A 126 -16.91 -0.29 -20.58
N LEU A 127 -16.59 -0.28 -19.29
CA LEU A 127 -17.60 -0.27 -18.22
C LEU A 127 -18.45 1.00 -18.29
N ALA A 128 -17.86 2.16 -18.53
CA ALA A 128 -18.58 3.43 -18.67
C ALA A 128 -19.43 3.48 -19.96
N ALA A 129 -18.99 2.79 -21.01
CA ALA A 129 -19.77 2.58 -22.24
C ALA A 129 -20.96 1.62 -22.05
N GLY A 130 -21.11 1.01 -20.85
CA GLY A 130 -22.23 0.13 -20.53
C GLY A 130 -21.99 -1.34 -20.84
N GLU A 131 -20.79 -1.73 -21.29
CA GLU A 131 -20.49 -3.12 -21.66
C GLU A 131 -20.55 -4.07 -20.47
N SER A 132 -21.15 -5.22 -20.63
CA SER A 132 -21.16 -6.29 -19.61
C SER A 132 -19.77 -6.91 -19.43
N ASN A 133 -19.53 -7.57 -18.29
CA ASN A 133 -18.28 -8.29 -18.04
C ASN A 133 -17.96 -9.34 -19.12
N LYS A 134 -18.99 -9.90 -19.77
CA LYS A 134 -18.84 -10.87 -20.86
C LYS A 134 -18.35 -10.18 -22.15
N GLU A 135 -18.87 -9.00 -22.45
CA GLU A 135 -18.44 -8.19 -23.60
C GLU A 135 -17.03 -7.67 -23.39
N ILE A 136 -16.72 -7.11 -22.23
CA ILE A 136 -15.37 -6.69 -21.85
C ILE A 136 -14.39 -7.87 -21.96
N GLY A 137 -14.74 -9.03 -21.41
CA GLY A 137 -13.90 -10.22 -21.49
C GLY A 137 -13.61 -10.65 -22.93
N ARG A 138 -14.65 -10.61 -23.79
CA ARG A 138 -14.53 -10.93 -25.20
C ARG A 138 -13.65 -9.92 -25.95
N ALA A 139 -13.88 -8.62 -25.76
CA ALA A 139 -13.12 -7.56 -26.39
C ALA A 139 -11.63 -7.58 -26.00
N LEU A 140 -11.35 -7.90 -24.74
CA LEU A 140 -10.00 -7.91 -24.19
C LEU A 140 -9.31 -9.29 -24.21
N ASN A 141 -9.99 -10.30 -24.76
CA ASN A 141 -9.53 -11.70 -24.83
C ASN A 141 -9.11 -12.28 -23.46
N ILE A 142 -9.94 -12.05 -22.44
CA ILE A 142 -9.76 -12.58 -21.09
C ILE A 142 -11.06 -13.21 -20.57
N SER A 143 -10.96 -14.06 -19.55
CA SER A 143 -12.13 -14.66 -18.94
C SER A 143 -13.00 -13.64 -18.20
N THR A 144 -14.29 -13.91 -18.10
CA THR A 144 -15.21 -13.09 -17.30
C THR A 144 -14.79 -13.04 -15.82
N GLY A 145 -14.18 -14.11 -15.30
CA GLY A 145 -13.60 -14.14 -13.96
C GLY A 145 -12.43 -13.18 -13.80
N THR A 146 -11.56 -13.09 -14.81
CA THR A 146 -10.45 -12.13 -14.85
C THR A 146 -10.96 -10.69 -14.91
N VAL A 147 -12.03 -10.43 -15.68
CA VAL A 147 -12.68 -9.10 -15.69
C VAL A 147 -13.20 -8.73 -14.31
N LYS A 148 -13.87 -9.66 -13.60
CA LYS A 148 -14.35 -9.41 -12.23
C LYS A 148 -13.19 -9.06 -11.28
N ALA A 149 -12.09 -9.79 -11.33
CA ALA A 149 -10.92 -9.51 -10.50
C ALA A 149 -10.34 -8.11 -10.76
N HIS A 150 -10.26 -7.71 -12.03
CA HIS A 150 -9.85 -6.35 -12.39
C HIS A 150 -10.84 -5.29 -11.90
N LEU A 151 -12.15 -5.55 -11.97
CA LEU A 151 -13.17 -4.63 -11.49
C LEU A 151 -13.13 -4.47 -9.95
N GLU A 152 -12.94 -5.54 -9.21
CA GLU A 152 -12.79 -5.50 -7.76
C GLU A 152 -11.56 -4.67 -7.34
N SER A 153 -10.42 -4.90 -8.00
CA SER A 153 -9.21 -4.12 -7.81
C SER A 153 -9.43 -2.63 -8.16
N LEU A 154 -10.13 -2.36 -9.27
CA LEU A 154 -10.47 -1.02 -9.73
C LEU A 154 -11.40 -0.30 -8.76
N TYR A 155 -12.45 -0.96 -8.26
CA TYR A 155 -13.38 -0.37 -7.30
C TYR A 155 -12.69 -0.02 -5.99
N ARG A 156 -11.81 -0.90 -5.49
CA ARG A 156 -11.00 -0.63 -4.31
C ARG A 156 -10.08 0.58 -4.53
N ARG A 157 -9.41 0.64 -5.69
CA ARG A 157 -8.47 1.73 -6.02
C ARG A 157 -9.16 3.08 -6.21
N LEU A 158 -10.34 3.09 -6.81
CA LEU A 158 -11.16 4.30 -7.00
C LEU A 158 -12.03 4.62 -5.78
N GLU A 159 -12.00 3.77 -4.73
CA GLU A 159 -12.84 3.90 -3.53
C GLU A 159 -14.34 3.99 -3.85
N VAL A 160 -14.77 3.27 -4.88
CA VAL A 160 -16.17 3.19 -5.29
C VAL A 160 -16.78 1.85 -4.89
N LYS A 161 -18.09 1.86 -4.57
CA LYS A 161 -18.80 0.69 -4.04
C LYS A 161 -19.46 -0.16 -5.13
N ASN A 162 -19.65 0.38 -6.31
CA ASN A 162 -20.38 -0.29 -7.36
C ASN A 162 -20.02 0.22 -8.76
N ARG A 163 -20.51 -0.49 -9.77
CA ARG A 163 -20.31 -0.24 -11.18
C ARG A 163 -20.73 1.17 -11.61
N THR A 164 -21.87 1.64 -11.11
CA THR A 164 -22.42 2.96 -11.47
C THR A 164 -21.51 4.06 -10.98
N GLN A 165 -21.01 3.98 -9.75
CA GLN A 165 -20.05 4.94 -9.21
C GLN A 165 -18.74 4.93 -10.00
N ALA A 166 -18.25 3.76 -10.41
CA ALA A 166 -17.05 3.66 -11.23
C ALA A 166 -17.24 4.32 -12.61
N ALA A 167 -18.38 4.09 -13.26
CA ALA A 167 -18.70 4.72 -14.55
C ALA A 167 -18.76 6.24 -14.45
N MET A 168 -19.35 6.78 -13.38
CA MET A 168 -19.46 8.23 -13.16
C MET A 168 -18.10 8.91 -13.02
N MET A 169 -17.06 8.22 -12.52
CA MET A 169 -15.71 8.77 -12.37
C MET A 169 -15.11 9.23 -13.71
N LEU A 170 -15.41 8.53 -14.79
CA LEU A 170 -14.93 8.89 -16.14
C LEU A 170 -15.64 10.15 -16.69
N ASN A 171 -16.93 10.31 -16.40
CA ASN A 171 -17.73 11.44 -16.90
C ASN A 171 -17.43 12.77 -16.19
N ILE A 172 -16.83 12.74 -15.01
CA ILE A 172 -16.45 13.93 -14.23
C ILE A 172 -15.08 14.47 -14.69
N SER A 173 -14.29 13.64 -15.38
CA SER A 173 -12.91 13.95 -15.79
C SER A 173 -12.78 14.28 -17.29
N SER A 174 -13.90 14.43 -17.99
CA SER A 174 -13.95 14.76 -19.43
C SER A 174 -14.22 16.23 -19.66
#